data_cb33ecd08688d3ad5ef65b1fc39bacb2
#
_entry.id   cb33ecd08688d3ad5ef65b1fc39bacb2
#
_cell.length_a   1.000
_cell.length_b   1.000
_cell.length_c   1.000
_cell.angle_alpha   90.00
_cell.angle_beta   90.00
_cell.angle_gamma   90.00
#
_symmetry.space_group_name_H-M   'P 1'
#
loop_
_entity.id
_entity.type
_entity.pdbx_description
1 polymer ?
#
loop_
_entity_poly.entity_id
_entity_poly.type
_entity_poly.pdbx_seq_one_letter_code
_entity_poly.pdbx_strand_id
1 'polypeptide(L)'
;MSRIISYTTGDRAEAVGYLGAAERLTEEQRRVLDMIRERAEASRRDLERQGLDWGLTIPEALEHLIEGRADAPGTYAGKAYVRALQHIIDHCGSDSADLGVYSKPSTFFGLLDEQLKQHGVAAELLPHGYLFSGPPDEIPFYLPYAVDGPDIGMLPLALAKPAVDAYRAARDKIDPDFLYDLDLLIERLEFEHEEWESTKARGYDWYTHDTVFFSING
;
A
#
# COMPACT_ATOMS: atom_id res chain seq x y z
N MET A 1 -13.38 -14.09 -6.03
CA MET A 1 -13.54 -13.27 -4.82
C MET A 1 -13.21 -11.84 -5.22
N SER A 2 -14.05 -10.86 -4.87
CA SER A 2 -13.77 -9.45 -5.18
C SER A 2 -12.76 -8.90 -4.18
N ARG A 3 -11.88 -8.00 -4.63
CA ARG A 3 -10.89 -7.34 -3.80
C ARG A 3 -11.09 -5.83 -3.84
N ILE A 4 -10.90 -5.17 -2.72
CA ILE A 4 -10.91 -3.71 -2.59
C ILE A 4 -9.47 -3.22 -2.74
N ILE A 5 -9.26 -2.23 -3.59
CA ILE A 5 -8.02 -1.47 -3.65
C ILE A 5 -8.26 -0.17 -2.92
N SER A 6 -7.50 0.07 -1.87
CA SER A 6 -7.47 1.33 -1.13
C SER A 6 -6.07 1.94 -1.22
N TYR A 7 -5.94 3.22 -0.94
CA TYR A 7 -4.65 3.90 -0.88
C TYR A 7 -4.59 4.90 0.28
N THR A 8 -3.39 5.22 0.69
CA THR A 8 -3.04 6.27 1.65
C THR A 8 -1.72 6.91 1.24
N THR A 9 -1.51 8.18 1.52
CA THR A 9 -0.18 8.80 1.39
C THR A 9 0.55 8.78 2.72
N GLY A 10 1.85 8.50 2.70
CA GLY A 10 2.63 8.39 3.93
C GLY A 10 4.13 8.60 3.74
N ASP A 11 4.82 8.60 4.86
CA ASP A 11 6.28 8.61 4.92
C ASP A 11 6.79 7.16 4.89
N ARG A 12 7.46 6.80 3.80
CA ARG A 12 8.02 5.45 3.63
C ARG A 12 9.12 5.16 4.64
N ALA A 13 9.98 6.12 4.92
CA ALA A 13 11.07 5.93 5.87
C ALA A 13 10.53 5.77 7.30
N GLU A 14 9.46 6.47 7.67
CA GLU A 14 8.79 6.30 8.96
C GLU A 14 8.20 4.89 9.08
N ALA A 15 7.44 4.43 8.08
CA ALA A 15 6.84 3.09 8.09
C ALA A 15 7.90 1.98 8.21
N VAL A 16 8.99 2.07 7.43
CA VAL A 16 10.12 1.13 7.51
C VAL A 16 10.86 1.27 8.85
N GLY A 17 10.90 2.45 9.42
CA GLY A 17 11.58 2.76 10.69
C GLY A 17 11.08 1.98 11.91
N TYR A 18 9.87 1.43 11.87
CA TYR A 18 9.34 0.53 12.91
C TYR A 18 9.91 -0.88 12.81
N LEU A 19 10.35 -1.32 11.63
CA LEU A 19 10.73 -2.70 11.37
C LEU A 19 12.13 -2.99 11.92
N GLY A 20 12.23 -4.00 12.80
CA GLY A 20 13.46 -4.32 13.49
C GLY A 20 13.92 -3.24 14.48
N ALA A 21 13.01 -2.43 14.99
CA ALA A 21 13.32 -1.31 15.85
C ALA A 21 12.94 -1.49 17.33
N ALA A 22 12.61 -2.70 17.77
CA ALA A 22 12.09 -2.99 19.12
C ALA A 22 12.84 -2.24 20.26
N GLU A 23 14.18 -2.24 20.20
CA GLU A 23 15.02 -1.59 21.22
C GLU A 23 15.31 -0.10 20.94
N ARG A 24 15.03 0.38 19.72
CA ARG A 24 15.41 1.72 19.23
C ARG A 24 14.24 2.70 19.14
N LEU A 25 12.99 2.22 19.32
CA LEU A 25 11.80 3.06 19.25
C LEU A 25 11.86 4.20 20.28
N THR A 26 11.56 5.42 19.82
CA THR A 26 11.36 6.57 20.68
C THR A 26 10.11 6.40 21.57
N GLU A 27 9.94 7.25 22.57
CA GLU A 27 8.73 7.21 23.42
C GLU A 27 7.47 7.52 22.60
N GLU A 28 7.56 8.42 21.65
CA GLU A 28 6.46 8.75 20.73
C GLU A 28 6.11 7.57 19.82
N GLN A 29 7.10 6.96 19.20
CA GLN A 29 6.89 5.76 18.37
C GLN A 29 6.30 4.60 19.17
N ARG A 30 6.64 4.43 20.44
CA ARG A 30 6.02 3.40 21.30
C ARG A 30 4.53 3.68 21.55
N ARG A 31 4.15 4.95 21.77
CA ARG A 31 2.73 5.32 21.91
C ARG A 31 1.95 5.05 20.64
N VAL A 32 2.56 5.36 19.49
CA VAL A 32 2.00 5.07 18.18
C VAL A 32 1.86 3.55 17.99
N LEU A 33 2.89 2.77 18.34
CA LEU A 33 2.84 1.32 18.26
C LEU A 33 1.72 0.71 19.11
N ASP A 34 1.41 1.27 20.27
CA ASP A 34 0.28 0.81 21.07
C ASP A 34 -1.06 0.97 20.34
N MET A 35 -1.27 2.06 19.60
CA MET A 35 -2.46 2.24 18.74
C MET A 35 -2.47 1.26 17.57
N ILE A 36 -1.31 0.98 16.97
CA ILE A 36 -1.20 -0.04 15.90
C ILE A 36 -1.56 -1.43 16.45
N ARG A 37 -1.11 -1.76 17.66
CA ARG A 37 -1.47 -3.01 18.37
C ARG A 37 -2.96 -3.15 18.58
N GLU A 38 -3.65 -2.08 18.98
CA GLU A 38 -5.10 -2.09 19.14
C GLU A 38 -5.84 -2.38 17.81
N ARG A 39 -5.36 -1.83 16.69
CA ARG A 39 -5.90 -2.11 15.35
C ARG A 39 -5.63 -3.55 14.93
N ALA A 40 -4.41 -4.06 15.16
CA ALA A 40 -4.04 -5.44 14.88
C ALA A 40 -4.93 -6.42 15.68
N GLU A 41 -5.20 -6.12 16.94
CA GLU A 41 -6.09 -6.91 17.80
C GLU A 41 -7.55 -6.84 17.36
N ALA A 42 -8.02 -5.70 16.86
CA ALA A 42 -9.35 -5.58 16.25
C ALA A 42 -9.45 -6.46 15.00
N SER A 43 -8.45 -6.44 14.12
CA SER A 43 -8.40 -7.29 12.93
C SER A 43 -8.34 -8.79 13.27
N ARG A 44 -7.60 -9.19 14.31
CA ARG A 44 -7.62 -10.57 14.81
C ARG A 44 -9.04 -11.01 15.18
N ARG A 45 -9.75 -10.19 15.98
CA ARG A 45 -11.14 -10.49 16.38
C ARG A 45 -12.09 -10.57 15.19
N ASP A 46 -11.87 -9.79 14.14
CA ASP A 46 -12.65 -9.83 12.92
C ASP A 46 -12.43 -11.13 12.14
N LEU A 47 -11.19 -11.59 12.02
CA LEU A 47 -10.87 -12.89 11.42
C LEU A 47 -11.50 -14.04 12.20
N GLU A 48 -11.41 -14.03 13.53
CA GLU A 48 -12.04 -15.04 14.39
C GLU A 48 -13.55 -15.10 14.20
N ARG A 49 -14.23 -13.94 14.11
CA ARG A 49 -15.69 -13.89 13.85
C ARG A 49 -16.06 -14.46 12.48
N GLN A 50 -15.15 -14.36 11.51
CA GLN A 50 -15.31 -14.95 10.17
C GLN A 50 -14.92 -16.44 10.12
N GLY A 51 -14.38 -17.01 11.21
CA GLY A 51 -13.86 -18.37 11.25
C GLY A 51 -12.58 -18.58 10.44
N LEU A 52 -11.81 -17.50 10.24
CA LEU A 52 -10.55 -17.53 9.49
C LEU A 52 -9.37 -17.68 10.47
N ASP A 53 -8.53 -18.69 10.21
CA ASP A 53 -7.29 -18.94 10.92
C ASP A 53 -6.12 -18.98 9.92
N TRP A 54 -5.14 -18.10 10.09
CA TRP A 54 -3.94 -18.05 9.26
C TRP A 54 -2.74 -18.77 9.89
N GLY A 55 -2.93 -19.37 11.08
CA GLY A 55 -1.86 -20.04 11.83
C GLY A 55 -0.86 -19.09 12.52
N LEU A 56 -0.92 -17.82 12.19
CA LEU A 56 -0.23 -16.69 12.84
C LEU A 56 -1.24 -15.56 12.98
N THR A 57 -1.37 -15.00 14.17
CA THR A 57 -2.27 -13.87 14.39
C THR A 57 -1.62 -12.56 13.92
N ILE A 58 -2.45 -11.56 13.57
CA ILE A 58 -1.93 -10.25 13.14
C ILE A 58 -1.13 -9.54 14.25
N PRO A 59 -1.55 -9.57 15.54
CA PRO A 59 -0.72 -9.04 16.63
C PRO A 59 0.65 -9.74 16.76
N GLU A 60 0.69 -11.07 16.69
CA GLU A 60 1.97 -11.81 16.72
C GLU A 60 2.86 -11.43 15.52
N ALA A 61 2.29 -11.35 14.32
CA ALA A 61 3.00 -10.91 13.13
C ALA A 61 3.56 -9.48 13.31
N LEU A 62 2.80 -8.57 13.93
CA LEU A 62 3.26 -7.21 14.22
C LEU A 62 4.48 -7.22 15.15
N GLU A 63 4.44 -7.98 16.25
CA GLU A 63 5.60 -8.07 17.16
C GLU A 63 6.82 -8.64 16.45
N HIS A 64 6.67 -9.68 15.61
CA HIS A 64 7.76 -10.20 14.80
C HIS A 64 8.37 -9.14 13.87
N LEU A 65 7.53 -8.32 13.21
CA LEU A 65 8.03 -7.25 12.35
C LEU A 65 8.83 -6.21 13.15
N ILE A 66 8.33 -5.82 14.32
CA ILE A 66 9.02 -4.88 15.23
C ILE A 66 10.35 -5.47 15.74
N GLU A 67 10.41 -6.78 15.97
CA GLU A 67 11.63 -7.52 16.34
C GLU A 67 12.60 -7.70 15.15
N GLY A 68 12.18 -7.45 13.92
CA GLY A 68 13.04 -7.58 12.73
C GLY A 68 13.06 -8.98 12.14
N ARG A 69 11.97 -9.74 12.27
CA ARG A 69 11.84 -11.09 11.72
C ARG A 69 10.45 -11.33 11.10
N ALA A 70 10.39 -12.30 10.19
CA ALA A 70 9.15 -12.77 9.60
C ALA A 70 9.26 -14.28 9.26
N ASP A 71 9.63 -15.06 10.23
CA ASP A 71 10.04 -16.46 10.11
C ASP A 71 9.01 -17.47 10.66
N ALA A 72 7.80 -17.03 10.99
CA ALA A 72 6.75 -17.93 11.44
C ALA A 72 6.39 -18.95 10.34
N PRO A 73 6.28 -20.23 10.70
CA PRO A 73 5.89 -21.27 9.77
C PRO A 73 4.40 -21.16 9.40
N GLY A 74 4.04 -21.67 8.23
CA GLY A 74 2.65 -21.79 7.81
C GLY A 74 2.36 -21.16 6.45
N THR A 75 1.45 -21.78 5.71
CA THR A 75 1.10 -21.37 4.34
C THR A 75 0.52 -19.96 4.29
N TYR A 76 -0.18 -19.54 5.33
CA TYR A 76 -0.87 -18.25 5.38
C TYR A 76 -0.18 -17.22 6.29
N ALA A 77 0.98 -17.54 6.88
CA ALA A 77 1.72 -16.61 7.74
C ALA A 77 2.05 -15.29 7.00
N GLY A 78 2.34 -15.35 5.69
CA GLY A 78 2.54 -14.18 4.85
C GLY A 78 1.38 -13.19 4.88
N LYS A 79 0.12 -13.67 4.96
CA LYS A 79 -1.07 -12.81 5.08
C LYS A 79 -1.06 -12.00 6.38
N ALA A 80 -0.69 -12.63 7.48
CA ALA A 80 -0.60 -11.96 8.78
C ALA A 80 0.49 -10.87 8.78
N TYR A 81 1.66 -11.17 8.20
CA TYR A 81 2.75 -10.20 8.08
C TYR A 81 2.38 -9.00 7.20
N VAL A 82 1.83 -9.25 6.01
CA VAL A 82 1.41 -8.16 5.12
C VAL A 82 0.31 -7.32 5.76
N ARG A 83 -0.64 -7.94 6.48
CA ARG A 83 -1.68 -7.19 7.19
C ARG A 83 -1.14 -6.39 8.37
N ALA A 84 -0.18 -6.92 9.12
CA ALA A 84 0.50 -6.20 10.19
C ALA A 84 1.30 -5.00 9.64
N LEU A 85 2.03 -5.18 8.53
CA LEU A 85 2.72 -4.09 7.84
C LEU A 85 1.74 -3.03 7.35
N GLN A 86 0.58 -3.43 6.81
CA GLN A 86 -0.45 -2.49 6.39
C GLN A 86 -0.93 -1.61 7.56
N HIS A 87 -1.09 -2.17 8.77
CA HIS A 87 -1.45 -1.37 9.95
C HIS A 87 -0.38 -0.35 10.34
N ILE A 88 0.90 -0.67 10.14
CA ILE A 88 2.00 0.31 10.33
C ILE A 88 1.87 1.43 9.29
N ILE A 89 1.73 1.09 8.01
CA ILE A 89 1.58 2.05 6.91
C ILE A 89 0.36 2.96 7.12
N ASP A 90 -0.81 2.38 7.42
CA ASP A 90 -2.06 3.12 7.65
C ASP A 90 -1.95 4.10 8.84
N HIS A 91 -1.06 3.82 9.78
CA HIS A 91 -0.85 4.70 10.92
C HIS A 91 0.14 5.84 10.62
N CYS A 92 1.15 5.57 9.78
CA CYS A 92 2.13 6.56 9.33
C CYS A 92 1.62 7.38 8.12
N GLY A 93 0.37 7.20 7.71
CA GLY A 93 -0.21 7.83 6.54
C GLY A 93 -1.43 8.71 6.83
N SER A 94 -1.94 9.32 5.76
CA SER A 94 -3.20 10.05 5.73
C SER A 94 -4.39 9.10 5.88
N ASP A 95 -5.60 9.66 5.98
CA ASP A 95 -6.84 8.86 5.91
C ASP A 95 -6.89 8.07 4.60
N SER A 96 -7.21 6.78 4.73
CA SER A 96 -7.30 5.88 3.59
C SER A 96 -8.53 6.18 2.72
N ALA A 97 -8.37 6.11 1.41
CA ALA A 97 -9.44 6.24 0.43
C ALA A 97 -9.50 5.00 -0.49
N ASP A 98 -10.71 4.65 -0.95
CA ASP A 98 -10.89 3.53 -1.85
C ASP A 98 -10.69 3.94 -3.31
N LEU A 99 -9.94 3.12 -4.05
CA LEU A 99 -9.80 3.23 -5.50
C LEU A 99 -10.90 2.44 -6.22
N GLY A 100 -11.36 1.31 -5.64
CA GLY A 100 -12.44 0.53 -6.21
C GLY A 100 -12.46 -0.94 -5.79
N VAL A 101 -13.47 -1.65 -6.34
CA VAL A 101 -13.69 -3.07 -6.08
C VAL A 101 -13.53 -3.87 -7.38
N TYR A 102 -12.61 -4.82 -7.41
CA TYR A 102 -12.23 -5.58 -8.59
C TYR A 102 -12.34 -7.09 -8.36
N SER A 103 -12.88 -7.82 -9.32
CA SER A 103 -12.95 -9.28 -9.23
C SER A 103 -11.58 -9.96 -9.46
N LYS A 104 -10.74 -9.38 -10.30
CA LYS A 104 -9.39 -9.85 -10.65
C LYS A 104 -8.46 -8.65 -10.89
N PRO A 105 -8.08 -7.91 -9.85
CA PRO A 105 -7.37 -6.64 -10.03
C PRO A 105 -6.05 -6.78 -10.79
N SER A 106 -5.23 -7.78 -10.50
CA SER A 106 -3.96 -7.98 -11.21
C SER A 106 -4.16 -8.24 -12.71
N THR A 107 -5.18 -9.01 -13.10
CA THR A 107 -5.50 -9.23 -14.52
C THR A 107 -5.99 -7.94 -15.18
N PHE A 108 -6.89 -7.22 -14.51
CA PHE A 108 -7.46 -5.97 -15.02
C PHE A 108 -6.37 -4.92 -15.27
N PHE A 109 -5.57 -4.61 -14.27
CA PHE A 109 -4.49 -3.63 -14.41
C PHE A 109 -3.36 -4.10 -15.33
N GLY A 110 -3.09 -5.41 -15.42
CA GLY A 110 -2.17 -5.96 -16.41
C GLY A 110 -2.62 -5.70 -17.86
N LEU A 111 -3.91 -5.85 -18.15
CA LEU A 111 -4.47 -5.52 -19.47
C LEU A 111 -4.45 -4.02 -19.75
N LEU A 112 -4.74 -3.18 -18.76
CA LEU A 112 -4.61 -1.73 -18.87
C LEU A 112 -3.15 -1.33 -19.16
N ASP A 113 -2.19 -1.92 -18.47
CA ASP A 113 -0.76 -1.69 -18.71
C ASP A 113 -0.33 -1.99 -20.15
N GLU A 114 -0.85 -3.09 -20.73
CA GLU A 114 -0.54 -3.45 -22.13
C GLU A 114 -0.99 -2.34 -23.09
N GLN A 115 -2.17 -1.75 -22.87
CA GLN A 115 -2.65 -0.64 -23.68
C GLN A 115 -1.82 0.64 -23.45
N LEU A 116 -1.57 1.00 -22.20
CA LEU A 116 -0.76 2.17 -21.86
C LEU A 116 0.64 2.10 -22.45
N LYS A 117 1.29 0.93 -22.43
CA LYS A 117 2.59 0.67 -23.07
C LYS A 117 2.56 0.90 -24.59
N GLN A 118 1.49 0.43 -25.26
CA GLN A 118 1.33 0.63 -26.71
C GLN A 118 1.22 2.10 -27.08
N HIS A 119 0.82 2.95 -26.15
CA HIS A 119 0.69 4.40 -26.33
C HIS A 119 1.81 5.21 -25.68
N GLY A 120 2.92 4.55 -25.33
CA GLY A 120 4.18 5.20 -24.96
C GLY A 120 4.29 5.58 -23.48
N VAL A 121 3.42 5.06 -22.61
CA VAL A 121 3.58 5.24 -21.16
C VAL A 121 4.80 4.47 -20.67
N ALA A 122 5.67 5.14 -19.92
CA ALA A 122 6.89 4.57 -19.38
C ALA A 122 6.62 3.47 -18.36
N ALA A 123 7.51 2.48 -18.27
CA ALA A 123 7.30 1.27 -17.48
C ALA A 123 7.09 1.55 -15.98
N GLU A 124 7.80 2.53 -15.44
CA GLU A 124 7.72 2.95 -14.04
C GLU A 124 6.40 3.66 -13.66
N LEU A 125 5.60 4.06 -14.67
CA LEU A 125 4.32 4.74 -14.49
C LEU A 125 3.12 3.79 -14.69
N LEU A 126 3.35 2.50 -14.96
CA LEU A 126 2.29 1.56 -15.28
C LEU A 126 1.54 1.11 -14.01
N PRO A 127 0.18 1.19 -14.00
CA PRO A 127 -0.63 0.88 -12.82
C PRO A 127 -0.36 -0.48 -12.18
N HIS A 128 -0.30 -1.55 -12.94
CA HIS A 128 -0.01 -2.88 -12.40
C HIS A 128 1.35 -2.91 -11.68
N GLY A 129 2.36 -2.23 -12.26
CA GLY A 129 3.71 -2.21 -11.71
C GLY A 129 3.74 -1.64 -10.28
N TYR A 130 3.11 -0.50 -10.03
CA TYR A 130 3.15 0.11 -8.71
C TYR A 130 2.06 -0.41 -7.76
N LEU A 131 0.87 -0.81 -8.25
CA LEU A 131 -0.19 -1.38 -7.41
C LEU A 131 0.23 -2.73 -6.80
N PHE A 132 1.07 -3.50 -7.49
CA PHE A 132 1.51 -4.83 -7.09
C PHE A 132 3.03 -4.90 -6.88
N SER A 133 3.67 -3.75 -6.57
CA SER A 133 5.14 -3.69 -6.38
C SER A 133 5.64 -4.52 -5.19
N GLY A 134 4.76 -4.83 -4.26
CA GLY A 134 5.15 -5.44 -3.00
C GLY A 134 5.48 -4.41 -1.90
N PRO A 135 5.91 -4.90 -0.74
CA PRO A 135 6.36 -4.06 0.37
C PRO A 135 7.66 -3.31 0.02
N PRO A 136 8.03 -2.25 0.80
CA PRO A 136 9.27 -1.52 0.59
C PRO A 136 10.51 -2.42 0.55
N ASP A 137 11.39 -2.20 -0.44
CA ASP A 137 12.65 -2.95 -0.59
C ASP A 137 13.65 -2.68 0.55
N GLU A 138 13.47 -1.57 1.29
CA GLU A 138 14.30 -1.18 2.42
C GLU A 138 14.05 -2.01 3.69
N ILE A 139 13.05 -2.88 3.70
CA ILE A 139 12.79 -3.78 4.83
C ILE A 139 14.00 -4.68 5.03
N PRO A 140 14.61 -4.69 6.23
CA PRO A 140 15.93 -5.32 6.44
C PRO A 140 15.88 -6.85 6.56
N PHE A 141 14.73 -7.47 6.30
CA PHE A 141 14.53 -8.92 6.35
C PHE A 141 13.51 -9.36 5.31
N TYR A 142 13.52 -10.64 4.97
CA TYR A 142 12.58 -11.19 3.99
C TYR A 142 11.16 -11.29 4.58
N LEU A 143 10.17 -10.75 3.86
CA LEU A 143 8.75 -10.97 4.15
C LEU A 143 8.24 -12.13 3.28
N PRO A 144 7.61 -13.15 3.88
CA PRO A 144 7.04 -14.25 3.12
C PRO A 144 5.86 -13.77 2.26
N TYR A 145 5.77 -14.32 1.06
CA TYR A 145 4.67 -14.03 0.14
C TYR A 145 3.31 -14.38 0.75
N ALA A 146 2.34 -13.50 0.59
CA ALA A 146 0.97 -13.71 1.03
C ALA A 146 0.17 -14.45 -0.06
N VAL A 147 0.04 -15.76 0.09
CA VAL A 147 -0.77 -16.58 -0.83
C VAL A 147 -2.21 -16.05 -0.88
N ASP A 148 -2.70 -15.73 -2.08
CA ASP A 148 -4.03 -15.12 -2.33
C ASP A 148 -4.25 -13.76 -1.66
N GLY A 149 -3.18 -12.95 -1.51
CA GLY A 149 -3.19 -11.61 -0.89
C GLY A 149 -3.46 -11.62 0.62
N PRO A 150 -3.46 -10.48 1.33
CA PRO A 150 -3.44 -9.12 0.81
C PRO A 150 -2.12 -8.76 0.12
N ASP A 151 -2.16 -7.75 -0.75
CA ASP A 151 -0.99 -7.23 -1.43
C ASP A 151 -0.78 -5.76 -1.05
N ILE A 152 0.48 -5.30 -1.13
CA ILE A 152 0.87 -3.89 -0.96
C ILE A 152 1.48 -3.43 -2.28
N GLY A 153 1.25 -2.17 -2.61
CA GLY A 153 1.91 -1.49 -3.71
C GLY A 153 2.34 -0.09 -3.31
N MET A 154 3.21 0.53 -4.12
CA MET A 154 3.76 1.86 -3.83
C MET A 154 4.03 2.64 -5.11
N LEU A 155 3.73 3.95 -5.06
CA LEU A 155 4.15 4.93 -6.06
C LEU A 155 4.77 6.14 -5.33
N PRO A 156 6.03 6.51 -5.60
CA PRO A 156 6.55 7.78 -5.10
C PRO A 156 5.68 8.96 -5.55
N LEU A 157 5.31 9.87 -4.64
CA LEU A 157 4.49 11.05 -4.95
C LEU A 157 5.10 11.91 -6.07
N ALA A 158 6.41 11.94 -6.18
CA ALA A 158 7.12 12.60 -7.28
C ALA A 158 6.77 12.02 -8.66
N LEU A 159 6.30 10.76 -8.75
CA LEU A 159 5.88 10.13 -10.01
C LEU A 159 4.38 10.27 -10.28
N ALA A 160 3.58 10.76 -9.34
CA ALA A 160 2.14 10.89 -9.51
C ALA A 160 1.78 11.84 -10.67
N LYS A 161 2.38 13.04 -10.73
CA LYS A 161 2.15 14.00 -11.83
C LYS A 161 2.63 13.48 -13.19
N PRO A 162 3.85 12.90 -13.33
CA PRO A 162 4.27 12.21 -14.55
C PRO A 162 3.28 11.13 -15.01
N ALA A 163 2.75 10.34 -14.09
CA ALA A 163 1.75 9.31 -14.40
C ALA A 163 0.46 9.93 -14.93
N VAL A 164 -0.09 10.92 -14.25
CA VAL A 164 -1.29 11.66 -14.67
C VAL A 164 -1.14 12.23 -16.08
N ASP A 165 -0.01 12.88 -16.38
CA ASP A 165 0.23 13.49 -17.69
C ASP A 165 0.33 12.42 -18.78
N ALA A 166 1.01 11.32 -18.51
CA ALA A 166 1.14 10.20 -19.44
C ALA A 166 -0.22 9.51 -19.71
N TYR A 167 -1.04 9.31 -18.66
CA TYR A 167 -2.37 8.70 -18.80
C TYR A 167 -3.31 9.61 -19.59
N ARG A 168 -3.32 10.91 -19.32
CA ARG A 168 -4.11 11.88 -20.11
C ARG A 168 -3.73 11.89 -21.59
N ALA A 169 -2.44 11.80 -21.90
CA ALA A 169 -1.94 11.74 -23.28
C ALA A 169 -2.35 10.44 -24.02
N ALA A 170 -2.51 9.34 -23.29
CA ALA A 170 -2.91 8.05 -23.84
C ALA A 170 -4.44 7.85 -23.88
N ARG A 171 -5.20 8.56 -23.04
CA ARG A 171 -6.60 8.33 -22.69
C ARG A 171 -7.53 8.05 -23.87
N ASP A 172 -7.47 8.90 -24.89
CA ASP A 172 -8.38 8.80 -26.06
C ASP A 172 -8.10 7.58 -26.96
N LYS A 173 -7.05 6.83 -26.66
CA LYS A 173 -6.63 5.63 -27.39
C LYS A 173 -6.85 4.34 -26.58
N ILE A 174 -7.31 4.47 -25.34
CA ILE A 174 -7.57 3.35 -24.43
C ILE A 174 -8.98 2.83 -24.68
N ASP A 175 -9.14 1.52 -24.59
CA ASP A 175 -10.44 0.86 -24.71
C ASP A 175 -11.44 1.43 -23.70
N PRO A 176 -12.68 1.77 -24.11
CA PRO A 176 -13.72 2.31 -23.25
C PRO A 176 -13.96 1.54 -21.95
N ASP A 177 -13.73 0.21 -21.94
CA ASP A 177 -13.91 -0.63 -20.75
C ASP A 177 -12.95 -0.29 -19.61
N PHE A 178 -11.84 0.40 -19.89
CA PHE A 178 -10.85 0.83 -18.88
C PHE A 178 -10.93 2.31 -18.51
N LEU A 179 -11.70 3.12 -19.24
CA LEU A 179 -11.66 4.58 -19.09
C LEU A 179 -12.12 5.05 -17.72
N TYR A 180 -13.12 4.40 -17.12
CA TYR A 180 -13.59 4.77 -15.80
C TYR A 180 -12.48 4.66 -14.74
N ASP A 181 -11.77 3.53 -14.73
CA ASP A 181 -10.72 3.25 -13.76
C ASP A 181 -9.46 4.09 -14.05
N LEU A 182 -9.16 4.34 -15.32
CA LEU A 182 -8.06 5.23 -15.71
C LEU A 182 -8.34 6.67 -15.28
N ASP A 183 -9.57 7.17 -15.48
CA ASP A 183 -9.98 8.51 -15.07
C ASP A 183 -9.94 8.65 -13.53
N LEU A 184 -10.34 7.61 -12.81
CA LEU A 184 -10.26 7.56 -11.35
C LEU A 184 -8.81 7.60 -10.87
N LEU A 185 -7.90 6.83 -11.49
CA LEU A 185 -6.46 6.91 -11.19
C LEU A 185 -5.91 8.31 -11.45
N ILE A 186 -6.27 8.93 -12.58
CA ILE A 186 -5.87 10.30 -12.91
C ILE A 186 -6.33 11.27 -11.82
N GLU A 187 -7.61 11.22 -11.43
CA GLU A 187 -8.19 12.10 -10.43
C GLU A 187 -7.48 11.94 -9.07
N ARG A 188 -7.26 10.70 -8.62
CA ARG A 188 -6.68 10.42 -7.30
C ARG A 188 -5.20 10.80 -7.25
N LEU A 189 -4.42 10.40 -8.24
CA LEU A 189 -2.99 10.75 -8.28
C LEU A 189 -2.75 12.25 -8.44
N GLU A 190 -3.60 12.95 -9.20
CA GLU A 190 -3.52 14.41 -9.32
C GLU A 190 -3.81 15.09 -7.99
N PHE A 191 -4.89 14.68 -7.31
CA PHE A 191 -5.26 15.20 -5.99
C PHE A 191 -4.11 15.03 -4.98
N GLU A 192 -3.56 13.81 -4.86
CA GLU A 192 -2.47 13.55 -3.92
C GLU A 192 -1.20 14.35 -4.24
N HIS A 193 -0.89 14.51 -5.53
CA HIS A 193 0.23 15.33 -5.95
C HIS A 193 0.02 16.81 -5.63
N GLU A 194 -1.16 17.36 -5.88
CA GLU A 194 -1.49 18.78 -5.61
C GLU A 194 -1.42 19.07 -4.10
N GLU A 195 -1.97 18.20 -3.26
CA GLU A 195 -1.88 18.32 -1.80
C GLU A 195 -0.43 18.24 -1.31
N TRP A 196 0.37 17.32 -1.86
CA TRP A 196 1.78 17.19 -1.55
C TRP A 196 2.57 18.46 -1.91
N GLU A 197 2.42 18.97 -3.13
CA GLU A 197 3.09 20.22 -3.56
C GLU A 197 2.62 21.43 -2.74
N SER A 198 1.30 21.54 -2.49
CA SER A 198 0.74 22.60 -1.65
C SER A 198 1.31 22.61 -0.25
N THR A 199 1.45 21.42 0.36
CA THR A 199 1.98 21.27 1.72
C THR A 199 3.46 21.59 1.78
N LYS A 200 4.25 21.13 0.80
CA LYS A 200 5.66 21.51 0.64
C LYS A 200 5.85 23.02 0.47
N ALA A 201 5.02 23.64 -0.37
CA ALA A 201 5.08 25.10 -0.60
C ALA A 201 4.78 25.92 0.66
N ARG A 202 4.00 25.38 1.61
CA ARG A 202 3.73 25.99 2.91
C ARG A 202 4.89 25.85 3.90
N GLY A 203 5.89 24.99 3.61
CA GLY A 203 7.08 24.80 4.43
C GLY A 203 6.80 24.12 5.76
N TYR A 204 5.88 23.19 5.81
CA TYR A 204 5.59 22.42 7.03
C TYR A 204 6.64 21.32 7.25
N ASP A 205 7.60 21.54 8.14
CA ASP A 205 8.71 20.63 8.45
C ASP A 205 8.24 19.25 9.00
N TRP A 206 7.00 19.19 9.51
CA TRP A 206 6.41 17.97 10.05
C TRP A 206 5.76 17.06 8.97
N TYR A 207 5.57 17.58 7.75
CA TYR A 207 4.98 16.82 6.66
C TYR A 207 6.07 16.17 5.82
N THR A 208 6.23 14.88 6.00
CA THR A 208 7.29 14.07 5.37
C THR A 208 6.77 13.04 4.36
N HIS A 209 5.48 13.06 4.06
CA HIS A 209 4.88 12.13 3.10
C HIS A 209 5.57 12.22 1.74
N ASP A 210 5.97 11.07 1.20
CA ASP A 210 6.68 10.95 -0.06
C ASP A 210 6.13 9.85 -0.99
N THR A 211 5.22 9.02 -0.49
CA THR A 211 4.78 7.80 -1.15
C THR A 211 3.26 7.63 -1.05
N VAL A 212 2.62 7.25 -2.16
CA VAL A 212 1.28 6.68 -2.17
C VAL A 212 1.42 5.17 -1.98
N PHE A 213 0.87 4.66 -0.90
CA PHE A 213 0.77 3.23 -0.62
C PHE A 213 -0.58 2.70 -1.07
N PHE A 214 -0.59 1.55 -1.69
CA PHE A 214 -1.81 0.84 -2.07
C PHE A 214 -1.95 -0.43 -1.26
N SER A 215 -3.17 -0.76 -0.87
CA SER A 215 -3.51 -2.03 -0.24
C SER A 215 -4.59 -2.75 -1.03
N ILE A 216 -4.42 -4.04 -1.25
CA ILE A 216 -5.35 -4.87 -2.01
C ILE A 216 -5.86 -5.96 -1.08
N ASN A 217 -7.09 -5.79 -0.63
CA ASN A 217 -7.73 -6.61 0.39
C ASN A 217 -8.94 -7.37 -0.17
N GLY A 218 -9.17 -8.61 0.27
CA GLY A 218 -10.34 -9.40 -0.11
C GLY A 218 -10.40 -10.75 0.57
#